data_f99880bff2703baa78e75b5d506eda83
#
_entry.id   f99880bff2703baa78e75b5d506eda83
#
_cell.length_a   1.000
_cell.length_b   1.000
_cell.length_c   1.000
_cell.angle_alpha   90.00
_cell.angle_beta   90.00
_cell.angle_gamma   90.00
#
_symmetry.space_group_name_H-M   'P 1'
#
loop_
_entity.id
_entity.type
_entity.pdbx_description
1 polymer ?
#
loop_
_entity_poly.entity_id
_entity_poly.type
_entity_poly.pdbx_seq_one_letter_code
_entity_poly.pdbx_strand_id
1 'polypeptide(L)'
;HCFESLVELGADRLVVVVGYMKETIIEHYGDEYAGVPITYTHQREQNGLAHALLTVEKHVDDDFMLMLGDNVFRANLEDVVRRHREERADAAFLVEEVPIEEAGRYGVCDTNQYGEIVEVVEKPEDPPSNLVMTGFYTFTPAIFHACHLVQPSDRGEYELSEAVNLLLQSGRTIDAIGLDGWRVDVGYPEDRDEAERRLED
;
A
#
# COMPACT_ATOMS: atom_id res chain seq x y z
N HIS A 1 -10.00 9.51 6.82
CA HIS A 1 -8.64 9.28 7.34
C HIS A 1 -7.62 9.11 6.22
N CYS A 2 -7.78 8.16 5.26
CA CYS A 2 -6.78 7.99 4.19
C CYS A 2 -6.51 9.29 3.42
N PHE A 3 -7.54 10.02 2.99
CA PHE A 3 -7.36 11.29 2.28
C PHE A 3 -6.72 12.35 3.15
N GLU A 4 -7.14 12.44 4.42
CA GLU A 4 -6.56 13.35 5.41
C GLU A 4 -5.06 13.11 5.53
N SER A 5 -4.65 11.87 5.82
CA SER A 5 -3.24 11.49 5.94
C SER A 5 -2.43 11.81 4.67
N LEU A 6 -2.96 11.48 3.48
CA LEU A 6 -2.26 11.75 2.21
C LEU A 6 -2.11 13.25 1.95
N VAL A 7 -3.13 14.07 2.26
CA VAL A 7 -3.06 15.53 2.10
C VAL A 7 -2.09 16.14 3.11
N GLU A 8 -2.08 15.69 4.37
CA GLU A 8 -1.11 16.11 5.38
C GLU A 8 0.33 15.77 4.99
N LEU A 9 0.55 14.65 4.32
CA LEU A 9 1.85 14.25 3.75
C LEU A 9 2.24 15.02 2.48
N GLY A 10 1.36 15.94 2.02
CA GLY A 10 1.65 16.85 0.92
C GLY A 10 1.23 16.34 -0.46
N ALA A 11 0.25 15.45 -0.55
CA ALA A 11 -0.34 15.09 -1.83
C ALA A 11 -1.04 16.31 -2.45
N ASP A 12 -0.73 16.60 -3.71
CA ASP A 12 -1.33 17.67 -4.50
C ASP A 12 -2.45 17.19 -5.43
N ARG A 13 -2.65 15.90 -5.51
CA ARG A 13 -3.69 15.20 -6.28
C ARG A 13 -3.99 13.84 -5.63
N LEU A 14 -5.25 13.47 -5.60
CA LEU A 14 -5.70 12.14 -5.19
C LEU A 14 -6.21 11.38 -6.40
N VAL A 15 -5.70 10.17 -6.62
CA VAL A 15 -6.22 9.24 -7.63
C VAL A 15 -6.81 8.04 -6.90
N VAL A 16 -8.14 7.90 -6.97
CA VAL A 16 -8.87 6.91 -6.19
C VAL A 16 -9.32 5.77 -7.11
N VAL A 17 -8.81 4.58 -6.84
CA VAL A 17 -9.27 3.36 -7.51
C VAL A 17 -10.55 2.90 -6.85
N VAL A 18 -11.63 2.84 -7.62
CA VAL A 18 -12.94 2.40 -7.16
C VAL A 18 -13.38 1.14 -7.90
N GLY A 19 -14.09 0.26 -7.18
CA GLY A 19 -14.65 -0.97 -7.71
C GLY A 19 -16.13 -1.07 -7.38
N TYR A 20 -16.48 -2.02 -6.51
CA TYR A 20 -17.84 -2.19 -5.99
C TYR A 20 -18.30 -0.94 -5.24
N MET A 21 -19.57 -0.56 -5.41
CA MET A 21 -20.19 0.63 -4.80
C MET A 21 -19.49 1.96 -5.12
N LYS A 22 -18.86 2.09 -6.29
CA LYS A 22 -18.13 3.29 -6.70
C LYS A 22 -18.95 4.57 -6.62
N GLU A 23 -20.25 4.50 -6.95
CA GLU A 23 -21.18 5.64 -6.94
C GLU A 23 -21.26 6.25 -5.53
N THR A 24 -21.35 5.43 -4.49
CA THR A 24 -21.42 5.88 -3.10
C THR A 24 -20.15 6.65 -2.68
N ILE A 25 -18.98 6.18 -3.10
CA ILE A 25 -17.70 6.85 -2.81
C ILE A 25 -17.63 8.19 -3.55
N ILE A 26 -17.96 8.20 -4.84
CA ILE A 26 -17.93 9.40 -5.68
C ILE A 26 -18.93 10.45 -5.19
N GLU A 27 -20.15 10.03 -4.84
CA GLU A 27 -21.19 10.93 -4.30
C GLU A 27 -20.81 11.53 -2.94
N HIS A 28 -20.09 10.76 -2.11
CA HIS A 28 -19.68 11.19 -0.78
C HIS A 28 -18.54 12.21 -0.79
N TYR A 29 -17.51 11.96 -1.62
CA TYR A 29 -16.30 12.79 -1.63
C TYR A 29 -16.27 13.86 -2.74
N GLY A 30 -17.05 13.68 -3.81
CA GLY A 30 -17.06 14.62 -4.93
C GLY A 30 -15.77 14.64 -5.73
N ASP A 31 -15.34 15.81 -6.19
CA ASP A 31 -14.19 16.00 -7.07
C ASP A 31 -12.98 16.67 -6.39
N GLU A 32 -13.09 16.99 -5.08
CA GLU A 32 -11.97 17.49 -4.27
C GLU A 32 -12.09 17.10 -2.79
N TYR A 33 -10.96 17.03 -2.10
CA TYR A 33 -10.87 16.89 -0.64
C TYR A 33 -9.85 17.88 -0.08
N ALA A 34 -10.29 18.75 0.84
CA ALA A 34 -9.47 19.80 1.46
C ALA A 34 -8.71 20.68 0.43
N GLY A 35 -9.34 20.96 -0.73
CA GLY A 35 -8.73 21.73 -1.82
C GLY A 35 -7.82 20.94 -2.74
N VAL A 36 -7.65 19.63 -2.53
CA VAL A 36 -6.88 18.72 -3.38
C VAL A 36 -7.82 18.00 -4.35
N PRO A 37 -7.58 18.08 -5.67
CA PRO A 37 -8.46 17.46 -6.67
C PRO A 37 -8.43 15.94 -6.60
N ILE A 38 -9.61 15.32 -6.79
CA ILE A 38 -9.79 13.88 -6.84
C ILE A 38 -10.05 13.43 -8.28
N THR A 39 -9.32 12.41 -8.71
CA THR A 39 -9.60 11.68 -9.96
C THR A 39 -9.97 10.25 -9.61
N TYR A 40 -11.07 9.75 -10.18
CA TYR A 40 -11.50 8.37 -9.97
C TYR A 40 -11.12 7.49 -11.17
N THR A 41 -10.56 6.32 -10.88
CA THR A 41 -10.35 5.26 -11.86
C THR A 41 -11.17 4.04 -11.47
N HIS A 42 -11.66 3.30 -12.45
CA HIS A 42 -12.53 2.16 -12.20
C HIS A 42 -11.82 0.84 -12.49
N GLN A 43 -11.52 0.08 -11.45
CA GLN A 43 -11.12 -1.31 -11.57
C GLN A 43 -12.38 -2.17 -11.75
N ARG A 44 -12.70 -2.53 -13.00
CA ARG A 44 -13.94 -3.26 -13.32
C ARG A 44 -13.93 -4.70 -12.82
N GLU A 45 -12.77 -5.34 -12.89
CA GLU A 45 -12.51 -6.69 -12.42
C GLU A 45 -11.49 -6.60 -11.29
N GLN A 46 -11.85 -7.09 -10.10
CA GLN A 46 -10.99 -7.04 -8.92
C GLN A 46 -9.92 -8.13 -8.99
N ASN A 47 -8.96 -7.95 -9.88
CA ASN A 47 -7.91 -8.91 -10.18
C ASN A 47 -6.61 -8.67 -9.40
N GLY A 48 -6.69 -8.10 -8.20
CA GLY A 48 -5.55 -7.86 -7.32
C GLY A 48 -5.00 -6.44 -7.39
N LEU A 49 -4.02 -6.14 -6.50
CA LEU A 49 -3.49 -4.78 -6.28
C LEU A 49 -2.59 -4.29 -7.42
N ALA A 50 -1.76 -5.15 -8.03
CA ALA A 50 -0.96 -4.74 -9.18
C ALA A 50 -1.85 -4.34 -10.37
N HIS A 51 -2.98 -5.05 -10.59
CA HIS A 51 -3.96 -4.68 -11.59
C HIS A 51 -4.66 -3.35 -11.24
N ALA A 52 -4.93 -3.09 -9.96
CA ALA A 52 -5.48 -1.81 -9.51
C ALA A 52 -4.53 -0.65 -9.84
N LEU A 53 -3.23 -0.82 -9.56
CA LEU A 53 -2.20 0.18 -9.90
C LEU A 53 -2.15 0.49 -11.40
N LEU A 54 -2.26 -0.48 -12.27
CA LEU A 54 -2.27 -0.23 -13.72
C LEU A 54 -3.43 0.67 -14.17
N THR A 55 -4.53 0.73 -13.42
CA THR A 55 -5.65 1.63 -13.74
C THR A 55 -5.32 3.10 -13.53
N VAL A 56 -4.32 3.41 -12.70
CA VAL A 56 -3.90 4.78 -12.37
C VAL A 56 -2.66 5.25 -13.14
N GLU A 57 -1.94 4.37 -13.83
CA GLU A 57 -0.66 4.63 -14.50
C GLU A 57 -0.67 5.93 -15.32
N LYS A 58 -1.71 6.18 -16.12
CA LYS A 58 -1.83 7.38 -16.97
C LYS A 58 -2.06 8.70 -16.19
N HIS A 59 -2.24 8.62 -14.89
CA HIS A 59 -2.46 9.77 -14.01
C HIS A 59 -1.26 10.06 -13.10
N VAL A 60 -0.20 9.26 -13.19
CA VAL A 60 0.97 9.31 -12.32
C VAL A 60 2.22 9.49 -13.17
N ASP A 61 2.86 10.65 -13.05
CA ASP A 61 4.05 11.02 -13.82
C ASP A 61 5.32 11.06 -12.95
N ASP A 62 5.16 11.17 -11.62
CA ASP A 62 6.23 11.31 -10.63
C ASP A 62 6.09 10.27 -9.51
N ASP A 63 6.98 10.33 -8.52
CA ASP A 63 6.89 9.51 -7.31
C ASP A 63 5.56 9.74 -6.59
N PHE A 64 4.99 8.68 -6.06
CA PHE A 64 3.66 8.74 -5.47
C PHE A 64 3.52 7.90 -4.20
N MET A 65 2.54 8.24 -3.40
CA MET A 65 2.10 7.46 -2.25
C MET A 65 0.93 6.55 -2.64
N LEU A 66 0.97 5.31 -2.21
CA LEU A 66 -0.14 4.37 -2.27
C LEU A 66 -0.61 4.04 -0.86
N MET A 67 -1.90 4.23 -0.59
CA MET A 67 -2.52 3.82 0.67
C MET A 67 -3.74 2.96 0.37
N LEU A 68 -3.82 1.80 1.01
CA LEU A 68 -4.98 0.93 0.91
C LEU A 68 -6.13 1.52 1.73
N GLY A 69 -7.32 1.60 1.13
CA GLY A 69 -8.46 2.33 1.67
C GLY A 69 -9.15 1.68 2.87
N ASP A 70 -8.79 0.45 3.19
CA ASP A 70 -9.24 -0.32 4.36
C ASP A 70 -8.31 -0.20 5.56
N ASN A 71 -7.24 0.59 5.49
CA ASN A 71 -6.31 0.79 6.59
C ASN A 71 -6.49 2.17 7.25
N VAL A 72 -6.52 2.19 8.56
CA VAL A 72 -6.50 3.40 9.39
C VAL A 72 -5.17 3.46 10.14
N PHE A 73 -4.45 4.57 9.98
CA PHE A 73 -3.13 4.78 10.57
C PHE A 73 -3.10 5.93 11.57
N ARG A 74 -2.36 5.75 12.67
CA ARG A 74 -1.76 6.77 13.51
C ARG A 74 -0.31 6.38 13.73
N ALA A 75 0.53 6.63 12.73
CA ALA A 75 1.89 6.14 12.65
C ALA A 75 2.80 7.14 11.91
N ASN A 76 4.08 6.84 11.88
CA ASN A 76 5.17 7.61 11.29
C ASN A 76 5.19 7.57 9.74
N LEU A 77 4.06 7.79 9.07
CA LEU A 77 3.94 7.74 7.60
C LEU A 77 4.90 8.71 6.90
N GLU A 78 5.16 9.87 7.51
CA GLU A 78 6.09 10.87 6.98
C GLU A 78 7.53 10.35 6.90
N ASP A 79 7.93 9.40 7.76
CA ASP A 79 9.25 8.77 7.69
C ASP A 79 9.42 7.94 6.42
N VAL A 80 8.36 7.27 5.95
CA VAL A 80 8.36 6.53 4.69
C VAL A 80 8.59 7.48 3.51
N VAL A 81 7.83 8.58 3.47
CA VAL A 81 7.94 9.59 2.41
C VAL A 81 9.31 10.26 2.43
N ARG A 82 9.82 10.61 3.61
CA ARG A 82 11.15 11.20 3.78
C ARG A 82 12.25 10.24 3.34
N ARG A 83 12.20 8.99 3.78
CA ARG A 83 13.19 7.96 3.43
C ARG A 83 13.23 7.74 1.92
N HIS A 84 12.09 7.58 1.28
CA HIS A 84 11.99 7.44 -0.18
C HIS A 84 12.72 8.59 -0.91
N ARG A 85 12.50 9.84 -0.48
CA ARG A 85 13.11 11.02 -1.10
C ARG A 85 14.61 11.17 -0.83
N GLU A 86 15.03 10.97 0.42
CA GLU A 86 16.43 11.15 0.84
C GLU A 86 17.35 10.08 0.28
N GLU A 87 16.95 8.82 0.34
CA GLU A 87 17.74 7.67 -0.15
C GLU A 87 17.55 7.45 -1.66
N ARG A 88 16.60 8.16 -2.29
CA ARG A 88 16.21 7.95 -3.69
C ARG A 88 15.85 6.49 -3.97
N ALA A 89 15.16 5.87 -3.03
CA ALA A 89 14.68 4.51 -3.18
C ALA A 89 13.65 4.41 -4.30
N ASP A 90 13.60 3.28 -4.98
CA ASP A 90 12.56 3.02 -5.99
C ASP A 90 11.21 2.71 -5.35
N ALA A 91 11.24 2.20 -4.12
CA ALA A 91 10.08 2.03 -3.26
C ALA A 91 10.47 2.18 -1.78
N ALA A 92 9.54 2.64 -0.95
CA ALA A 92 9.64 2.53 0.50
C ALA A 92 8.26 2.19 1.06
N PHE A 93 8.19 1.38 2.09
CA PHE A 93 6.92 1.01 2.70
C PHE A 93 7.00 0.78 4.19
N LEU A 94 5.88 1.01 4.83
CA LEU A 94 5.71 0.77 6.25
C LEU A 94 5.52 -0.72 6.49
N VAL A 95 6.27 -1.27 7.44
CA VAL A 95 6.19 -2.67 7.87
C VAL A 95 5.89 -2.76 9.36
N GLU A 96 5.29 -3.86 9.78
CA GLU A 96 4.93 -4.13 11.16
C GLU A 96 5.30 -5.56 11.52
N GLU A 97 5.77 -5.77 12.76
CA GLU A 97 5.92 -7.10 13.32
C GLU A 97 4.58 -7.55 13.93
N VAL A 98 4.05 -8.66 13.46
CA VAL A 98 2.82 -9.27 13.98
C VAL A 98 3.11 -10.63 14.60
N PRO A 99 2.21 -11.22 15.41
CA PRO A 99 2.34 -12.63 15.79
C PRO A 99 2.50 -13.52 14.55
N ILE A 100 3.45 -14.46 14.59
CA ILE A 100 3.78 -15.30 13.42
C ILE A 100 2.57 -16.05 12.87
N GLU A 101 1.64 -16.46 13.73
CA GLU A 101 0.38 -17.10 13.39
C GLU A 101 -0.60 -16.21 12.61
N GLU A 102 -0.40 -14.90 12.64
CA GLU A 102 -1.19 -13.92 11.91
C GLU A 102 -0.52 -13.47 10.60
N ALA A 103 0.79 -13.66 10.48
CA ALA A 103 1.58 -13.15 9.36
C ALA A 103 1.07 -13.67 8.00
N GLY A 104 0.60 -14.90 7.92
CA GLY A 104 0.03 -15.49 6.70
C GLY A 104 -1.23 -14.82 6.14
N ARG A 105 -1.71 -13.75 6.78
CA ARG A 105 -2.83 -12.93 6.28
C ARG A 105 -2.38 -11.78 5.38
N TYR A 106 -1.08 -11.50 5.34
CA TYR A 106 -0.47 -10.31 4.75
C TYR A 106 0.61 -10.67 3.73
N GLY A 107 1.12 -9.69 3.02
CA GLY A 107 2.39 -9.79 2.32
C GLY A 107 3.53 -9.79 3.34
N VAL A 108 4.26 -10.89 3.44
CA VAL A 108 5.33 -11.12 4.42
C VAL A 108 6.68 -10.80 3.80
N CYS A 109 7.47 -9.95 4.48
CA CYS A 109 8.81 -9.59 4.05
C CYS A 109 9.84 -10.59 4.57
N ASP A 110 10.62 -11.20 3.68
CA ASP A 110 11.84 -11.90 4.05
C ASP A 110 13.03 -10.94 3.99
N THR A 111 13.93 -11.03 4.97
CA THR A 111 15.06 -10.12 5.10
C THR A 111 16.37 -10.88 5.23
N ASN A 112 17.44 -10.29 4.68
CA ASN A 112 18.79 -10.81 4.89
C ASN A 112 19.33 -10.46 6.29
N GLN A 113 20.56 -10.91 6.59
CA GLN A 113 21.23 -10.65 7.88
C GLN A 113 21.48 -9.16 8.19
N TYR A 114 21.28 -8.26 7.23
CA TYR A 114 21.42 -6.80 7.38
C TYR A 114 20.08 -6.09 7.55
N GLY A 115 18.96 -6.83 7.51
CA GLY A 115 17.61 -6.29 7.60
C GLY A 115 17.07 -5.72 6.29
N GLU A 116 17.76 -5.97 5.16
CA GLU A 116 17.29 -5.56 3.85
C GLU A 116 16.27 -6.58 3.33
N ILE A 117 15.16 -6.11 2.75
CA ILE A 117 14.16 -6.99 2.14
C ILE A 117 14.77 -7.68 0.92
N VAL A 118 14.65 -8.99 0.86
CA VAL A 118 15.12 -9.83 -0.25
C VAL A 118 13.97 -10.46 -1.03
N GLU A 119 12.84 -10.64 -0.38
CA GLU A 119 11.64 -11.21 -1.00
C GLU A 119 10.39 -10.74 -0.24
N VAL A 120 9.26 -10.69 -0.93
CA VAL A 120 7.93 -10.52 -0.34
C VAL A 120 7.05 -11.67 -0.78
N VAL A 121 6.45 -12.38 0.18
CA VAL A 121 5.58 -13.54 -0.11
C VAL A 121 4.14 -13.19 0.26
N GLU A 122 3.24 -13.26 -0.71
CA GLU A 122 1.83 -12.94 -0.49
C GLU A 122 1.11 -14.07 0.24
N LYS A 123 0.58 -13.77 1.41
CA LYS A 123 -0.25 -14.65 2.24
C LYS A 123 0.25 -16.09 2.31
N PRO A 124 1.51 -16.32 2.72
CA PRO A 124 2.10 -17.65 2.76
C PRO A 124 1.43 -18.54 3.81
N GLU A 125 1.29 -19.84 3.51
CA GLU A 125 0.86 -20.84 4.49
C GLU A 125 1.91 -21.04 5.60
N ASP A 126 3.20 -20.90 5.24
CA ASP A 126 4.36 -20.98 6.16
C ASP A 126 5.16 -19.69 6.04
N PRO A 127 4.86 -18.67 6.88
CA PRO A 127 5.49 -17.36 6.77
C PRO A 127 7.00 -17.41 7.04
N PRO A 128 7.85 -16.84 6.14
CA PRO A 128 9.30 -16.82 6.35
C PRO A 128 9.73 -15.93 7.51
N SER A 129 8.89 -14.97 7.90
CA SER A 129 9.10 -14.06 9.01
C SER A 129 7.78 -13.57 9.60
N ASN A 130 7.83 -12.74 10.61
CA ASN A 130 6.68 -12.05 11.19
C ASN A 130 6.58 -10.57 10.76
N LEU A 131 7.41 -10.13 9.81
CA LEU A 131 7.44 -8.76 9.31
C LEU A 131 6.50 -8.64 8.11
N VAL A 132 5.46 -7.81 8.23
CA VAL A 132 4.40 -7.70 7.21
C VAL A 132 4.29 -6.30 6.63
N MET A 133 3.89 -6.21 5.36
CA MET A 133 3.52 -4.95 4.73
C MET A 133 2.18 -4.44 5.28
N THR A 134 2.09 -3.13 5.51
CA THR A 134 0.95 -2.54 6.24
C THR A 134 -0.11 -1.88 5.35
N GLY A 135 0.15 -1.73 4.05
CA GLY A 135 -0.78 -1.03 3.15
C GLY A 135 -0.49 0.46 2.93
N PHE A 136 0.67 0.96 3.40
CA PHE A 136 1.18 2.28 3.03
C PHE A 136 2.55 2.17 2.36
N TYR A 137 2.67 2.73 1.17
CA TYR A 137 3.83 2.62 0.30
C TYR A 137 4.14 3.95 -0.39
N THR A 138 5.40 4.13 -0.78
CA THR A 138 5.82 5.11 -1.77
C THR A 138 6.52 4.39 -2.92
N PHE A 139 6.28 4.82 -4.15
CA PHE A 139 6.88 4.23 -5.35
C PHE A 139 7.34 5.30 -6.31
N THR A 140 8.40 4.98 -7.07
CA THR A 140 8.66 5.62 -8.36
C THR A 140 7.75 5.00 -9.44
N PRO A 141 7.54 5.66 -10.59
CA PRO A 141 6.78 5.07 -11.71
C PRO A 141 7.33 3.73 -12.24
N ALA A 142 8.54 3.33 -11.82
CA ALA A 142 9.10 2.02 -12.18
C ALA A 142 8.21 0.84 -11.76
N ILE A 143 7.38 1.00 -10.71
CA ILE A 143 6.44 -0.03 -10.28
C ILE A 143 5.43 -0.42 -11.36
N PHE A 144 5.02 0.50 -12.23
CA PHE A 144 4.08 0.18 -13.31
C PHE A 144 4.69 -0.81 -14.31
N HIS A 145 5.99 -0.67 -14.63
CA HIS A 145 6.68 -1.64 -15.50
C HIS A 145 6.70 -3.04 -14.86
N ALA A 146 6.91 -3.11 -13.55
CA ALA A 146 6.84 -4.38 -12.83
C ALA A 146 5.41 -4.94 -12.86
N CYS A 147 4.38 -4.12 -12.59
CA CYS A 147 2.97 -4.54 -12.63
C CYS A 147 2.56 -5.12 -14.01
N HIS A 148 3.08 -4.58 -15.12
CA HIS A 148 2.83 -5.13 -16.45
C HIS A 148 3.41 -6.54 -16.68
N LEU A 149 4.39 -6.95 -15.88
CA LEU A 149 5.06 -8.25 -15.97
C LEU A 149 4.50 -9.30 -15.00
N VAL A 150 3.79 -8.88 -13.97
CA VAL A 150 3.18 -9.78 -12.99
C VAL A 150 2.26 -10.77 -13.68
N GLN A 151 2.34 -12.04 -13.27
CA GLN A 151 1.41 -13.08 -13.68
C GLN A 151 0.40 -13.36 -12.57
N PRO A 152 -0.80 -13.86 -12.89
CA PRO A 152 -1.76 -14.22 -11.85
C PRO A 152 -1.18 -15.28 -10.91
N SER A 153 -1.35 -15.04 -9.61
CA SER A 153 -1.02 -16.04 -8.58
C SER A 153 -1.96 -17.25 -8.65
N ASP A 154 -1.70 -18.28 -7.85
CA ASP A 154 -2.61 -19.43 -7.68
C ASP A 154 -4.01 -19.02 -7.20
N ARG A 155 -4.15 -17.82 -6.62
CA ARG A 155 -5.40 -17.20 -6.24
C ARG A 155 -6.12 -16.51 -7.40
N GLY A 156 -5.47 -16.40 -8.57
CA GLY A 156 -5.96 -15.70 -9.75
C GLY A 156 -5.82 -14.17 -9.67
N GLU A 157 -5.02 -13.65 -8.73
CA GLU A 157 -4.81 -12.24 -8.51
C GLU A 157 -3.42 -11.79 -9.00
N TYR A 158 -3.32 -10.57 -9.53
CA TYR A 158 -2.06 -9.90 -9.84
C TYR A 158 -1.58 -9.20 -8.57
N GLU A 159 -0.65 -9.84 -7.88
CA GLU A 159 -0.21 -9.42 -6.55
C GLU A 159 0.77 -8.26 -6.61
N LEU A 160 0.63 -7.30 -5.68
CA LEU A 160 1.60 -6.20 -5.53
C LEU A 160 2.96 -6.72 -5.04
N SER A 161 2.96 -7.73 -4.18
CA SER A 161 4.18 -8.40 -3.69
C SER A 161 5.05 -8.93 -4.85
N GLU A 162 4.43 -9.49 -5.91
CA GLU A 162 5.16 -9.94 -7.09
C GLU A 162 5.77 -8.77 -7.88
N ALA A 163 5.06 -7.63 -7.99
CA ALA A 163 5.64 -6.44 -8.61
C ALA A 163 6.83 -5.90 -7.79
N VAL A 164 6.75 -5.93 -6.47
CA VAL A 164 7.86 -5.58 -5.57
C VAL A 164 9.04 -6.53 -5.77
N ASN A 165 8.82 -7.84 -5.86
CA ASN A 165 9.86 -8.84 -6.13
C ASN A 165 10.56 -8.60 -7.48
N LEU A 166 9.81 -8.21 -8.52
CA LEU A 166 10.39 -7.86 -9.81
C LEU A 166 11.28 -6.61 -9.73
N LEU A 167 10.93 -5.61 -8.91
CA LEU A 167 11.81 -4.48 -8.62
C LEU A 167 13.09 -4.94 -7.92
N LEU A 168 13.01 -5.77 -6.86
CA LEU A 168 14.15 -6.33 -6.15
C LEU A 168 15.08 -7.09 -7.11
N GLN A 169 14.53 -7.98 -7.94
CA GLN A 169 15.27 -8.79 -8.92
C GLN A 169 15.95 -7.92 -10.00
N SER A 170 15.40 -6.76 -10.31
CA SER A 170 16.01 -5.80 -11.24
C SER A 170 17.09 -4.91 -10.60
N GLY A 171 17.41 -5.14 -9.33
CA GLY A 171 18.42 -4.38 -8.57
C GLY A 171 17.94 -3.00 -8.13
N ARG A 172 16.62 -2.80 -8.01
CA ARG A 172 16.04 -1.58 -7.48
C ARG A 172 16.12 -1.54 -5.97
N THR A 173 16.21 -0.33 -5.42
CA THR A 173 16.32 -0.12 -3.98
C THR A 173 14.95 -0.04 -3.35
N ILE A 174 14.72 -0.87 -2.33
CA ILE A 174 13.48 -0.90 -1.56
C ILE A 174 13.81 -0.75 -0.09
N ASP A 175 13.22 0.25 0.56
CA ASP A 175 13.38 0.52 1.98
C ASP A 175 12.14 0.07 2.75
N ALA A 176 12.37 -0.57 3.91
CA ALA A 176 11.33 -0.87 4.88
C ALA A 176 11.48 0.00 6.11
N ILE A 177 10.39 0.62 6.54
CA ILE A 177 10.33 1.46 7.72
C ILE A 177 9.41 0.80 8.74
N GLY A 178 9.95 0.49 9.93
CA GLY A 178 9.15 -0.09 11.01
C GLY A 178 8.04 0.87 11.46
N LEU A 179 6.84 0.34 11.68
CA LEU A 179 5.70 1.10 12.17
C LEU A 179 6.00 1.60 13.59
N ASP A 180 5.93 2.92 13.77
CA ASP A 180 5.92 3.58 15.08
C ASP A 180 4.56 4.25 15.25
N GLY A 181 3.74 3.68 16.13
CA GLY A 181 2.34 4.04 16.31
C GLY A 181 1.41 2.81 16.22
N TRP A 182 0.29 2.97 15.57
CA TRP A 182 -0.65 1.86 15.35
C TRP A 182 -1.36 1.96 13.97
N ARG A 183 -1.82 0.80 13.51
CA ARG A 183 -2.77 0.69 12.41
C ARG A 183 -3.91 -0.27 12.75
N VAL A 184 -5.00 -0.13 12.04
CA VAL A 184 -6.11 -1.09 12.01
C VAL A 184 -6.43 -1.39 10.54
N ASP A 185 -6.41 -2.66 10.17
CA ASP A 185 -6.87 -3.17 8.89
C ASP A 185 -8.38 -3.48 9.04
N VAL A 186 -9.23 -2.69 8.41
CA VAL A 186 -10.69 -2.74 8.57
C VAL A 186 -11.28 -3.74 7.57
N GLY A 187 -11.11 -5.03 7.85
CA GLY A 187 -11.69 -6.11 7.06
C GLY A 187 -13.09 -6.56 7.52
N TYR A 188 -13.42 -6.32 8.78
CA TYR A 188 -14.68 -6.72 9.42
C TYR A 188 -15.31 -5.55 10.19
N PRO A 189 -16.64 -5.63 10.52
CA PRO A 189 -17.30 -4.58 11.31
C PRO A 189 -16.64 -4.31 12.66
N GLU A 190 -16.12 -5.34 13.32
CA GLU A 190 -15.45 -5.24 14.62
C GLU A 190 -14.16 -4.42 14.54
N ASP A 191 -13.44 -4.48 13.44
CA ASP A 191 -12.21 -3.71 13.20
C ASP A 191 -12.51 -2.21 13.10
N ARG A 192 -13.70 -1.88 12.54
CA ARG A 192 -14.16 -0.51 12.46
C ARG A 192 -14.41 0.07 13.85
N ASP A 193 -15.07 -0.67 14.74
CA ASP A 193 -15.33 -0.24 16.12
C ASP A 193 -14.01 -0.06 16.88
N GLU A 194 -13.02 -0.90 16.60
CA GLU A 194 -11.67 -0.75 17.16
C GLU A 194 -10.97 0.51 16.63
N ALA A 195 -11.01 0.75 15.32
CA ALA A 195 -10.40 1.93 14.71
C ALA A 195 -11.04 3.22 15.25
N GLU A 196 -12.38 3.28 15.36
CA GLU A 196 -13.10 4.43 15.92
C GLU A 196 -12.66 4.69 17.38
N ARG A 197 -12.60 3.67 18.22
CA ARG A 197 -12.16 3.77 19.62
C ARG A 197 -10.72 4.28 19.74
N ARG A 198 -9.79 3.76 18.91
CA ARG A 198 -8.37 4.19 18.92
C ARG A 198 -8.17 5.61 18.38
N LEU A 199 -9.10 6.12 17.58
CA LEU A 199 -9.07 7.50 17.09
C LEU A 199 -9.55 8.51 18.12
N GLU A 200 -10.37 8.08 19.09
CA GLU A 200 -10.89 8.92 20.17
C GLU A 200 -9.88 9.09 21.34
N ASP A 201 -8.93 8.15 21.50
CA ASP A 201 -7.85 8.18 22.51
C ASP A 201 -6.65 9.06 22.05
#